data_0e265d695029575487851299be08e287
#
_entry.id   0e265d695029575487851299be08e287
#
_cell.length_a   1.000
_cell.length_b   1.000
_cell.length_c   1.000
_cell.angle_alpha   90.00
_cell.angle_beta   90.00
_cell.angle_gamma   90.00
#
_symmetry.space_group_name_H-M   'P 1'
#
loop_
_entity.id
_entity.type
_entity.pdbx_description
1 polymer ?
#
loop_
_entity_poly.entity_id
_entity_poly.type
_entity_poly.pdbx_seq_one_letter_code
_entity_poly.pdbx_strand_id
1 'polypeptide(L)'
;AERPLAGRADLSGIARVAARLAALDAVDRQDQEWIVRAAMATASRAPAHRPVGDRRTRTAERAPEPERLLSAARSVGDRLVSLAYREGPRSNWIGLELLDDRYWRIGPMPADLAGGYTGPALFLAQLAALTGAGHYAEVARTALAPVPGLLDALRARPADLGAVGSGAFSGLGGIAYALAETARLLDDPEIGSWASAAHRLAGAAALSEREYGVGAGVAGGLVALLAAHRAGGGDEAQETWRDARACADRLTAVDPTAGGRGFTTGAAGLGWALLRFAEAEAEASAGPGGAAAEGSERYRLAGLSALRAAVGGEPDGGRGPGGHGGAPTDDGPADEARASAWCGGRAGIALAVLDAPGALEDPYLAAWSRRTVEELGRDRPAADDSLCHGEAGLCELLGHTAVPEARPHWIRRAGALLASVEETGARSGAPDGVPHPGLLTGLAGIGHGLLRAGFPERVPSLLLLQTSC
;
A
#
# COMPACT_ATOMS: atom_id res chain seq x y z
N ALA A 1 -40.98 -14.80 -16.99
CA ALA A 1 -40.54 -15.74 -18.04
C ALA A 1 -39.15 -16.20 -17.65
N GLU A 2 -39.05 -17.44 -17.14
CA GLU A 2 -37.78 -18.09 -16.78
C GLU A 2 -36.97 -18.32 -18.06
N ARG A 3 -35.76 -17.79 -18.10
CA ARG A 3 -34.76 -18.10 -19.12
C ARG A 3 -34.30 -19.54 -18.90
N PRO A 4 -34.37 -20.43 -19.89
CA PRO A 4 -33.81 -21.77 -19.76
C PRO A 4 -32.29 -21.64 -19.56
N LEU A 5 -31.76 -22.36 -18.57
CA LEU A 5 -30.33 -22.59 -18.37
C LEU A 5 -29.81 -23.52 -19.50
N ALA A 6 -29.70 -22.97 -20.71
CA ALA A 6 -29.12 -23.68 -21.83
C ALA A 6 -27.61 -23.86 -21.60
N GLY A 7 -27.11 -25.08 -21.63
CA GLY A 7 -25.68 -25.40 -21.65
C GLY A 7 -25.12 -26.19 -20.45
N ARG A 8 -25.94 -26.62 -19.48
CA ARG A 8 -25.47 -27.41 -18.33
C ARG A 8 -26.12 -28.81 -18.19
N ALA A 9 -26.77 -29.29 -19.23
CA ALA A 9 -27.63 -30.47 -19.14
C ALA A 9 -26.99 -31.84 -19.51
N ASP A 10 -25.68 -31.87 -19.88
CA ASP A 10 -25.08 -33.09 -20.44
C ASP A 10 -24.64 -34.13 -19.41
N LEU A 11 -24.59 -33.78 -18.12
CA LEU A 11 -24.24 -34.71 -17.04
C LEU A 11 -25.30 -34.71 -15.94
N SER A 12 -25.64 -35.91 -15.45
CA SER A 12 -26.50 -36.04 -14.27
C SER A 12 -25.83 -35.32 -13.05
N GLY A 13 -26.64 -34.93 -12.05
CA GLY A 13 -26.14 -34.33 -10.83
C GLY A 13 -25.06 -35.17 -10.14
N ILE A 14 -25.27 -36.49 -10.09
CA ILE A 14 -24.29 -37.44 -9.53
C ILE A 14 -23.02 -37.50 -10.37
N ALA A 15 -23.12 -37.49 -11.69
CA ALA A 15 -21.96 -37.50 -12.57
C ALA A 15 -21.10 -36.19 -12.41
N ARG A 16 -21.78 -35.05 -12.21
CA ARG A 16 -21.08 -33.79 -11.91
C ARG A 16 -20.37 -33.82 -10.56
N VAL A 17 -21.00 -34.37 -9.53
CA VAL A 17 -20.36 -34.53 -8.21
C VAL A 17 -19.16 -35.47 -8.33
N ALA A 18 -19.31 -36.62 -9.01
CA ALA A 18 -18.23 -37.57 -9.22
C ALA A 18 -17.06 -36.95 -10.00
N ALA A 19 -17.35 -36.19 -11.07
CA ALA A 19 -16.33 -35.46 -11.82
C ALA A 19 -15.62 -34.41 -10.97
N ARG A 20 -16.34 -33.66 -10.11
CA ARG A 20 -15.74 -32.69 -9.19
C ARG A 20 -14.87 -33.39 -8.14
N LEU A 21 -15.32 -34.48 -7.55
CA LEU A 21 -14.53 -35.26 -6.59
C LEU A 21 -13.23 -35.81 -7.23
N ALA A 22 -13.33 -36.29 -8.47
CA ALA A 22 -12.17 -36.77 -9.21
C ALA A 22 -11.17 -35.67 -9.59
N ALA A 23 -11.63 -34.43 -9.68
CA ALA A 23 -10.80 -33.25 -9.99
C ALA A 23 -10.19 -32.61 -8.74
N LEU A 24 -10.56 -33.03 -7.52
CA LEU A 24 -9.95 -32.53 -6.28
C LEU A 24 -8.52 -33.06 -6.17
N ASP A 25 -7.58 -32.12 -6.03
CA ASP A 25 -6.16 -32.42 -5.90
C ASP A 25 -5.56 -31.81 -4.62
N ALA A 26 -4.24 -31.75 -4.55
CA ALA A 26 -3.52 -31.17 -3.41
C ALA A 26 -3.71 -29.64 -3.33
N VAL A 27 -3.93 -28.97 -4.46
CA VAL A 27 -4.18 -27.51 -4.53
C VAL A 27 -5.56 -27.22 -3.97
N ASP A 28 -6.61 -27.91 -4.44
CA ASP A 28 -7.97 -27.77 -3.89
C ASP A 28 -7.98 -27.98 -2.37
N ARG A 29 -7.25 -28.99 -1.86
CA ARG A 29 -7.16 -29.22 -0.41
C ARG A 29 -6.52 -28.04 0.32
N GLN A 30 -5.43 -27.50 -0.20
CA GLN A 30 -4.72 -26.37 0.37
C GLN A 30 -5.60 -25.13 0.40
N ASP A 31 -6.39 -24.89 -0.64
CA ASP A 31 -7.34 -23.79 -0.72
C ASP A 31 -8.44 -23.92 0.32
N GLN A 32 -9.00 -25.12 0.48
CA GLN A 32 -10.01 -25.39 1.51
C GLN A 32 -9.44 -25.21 2.93
N GLU A 33 -8.22 -25.69 3.18
CA GLU A 33 -7.52 -25.47 4.45
C GLU A 33 -7.32 -23.98 4.72
N TRP A 34 -6.94 -23.20 3.70
CA TRP A 34 -6.81 -21.75 3.82
C TRP A 34 -8.14 -21.07 4.15
N ILE A 35 -9.23 -21.42 3.42
CA ILE A 35 -10.58 -20.87 3.66
C ILE A 35 -11.05 -21.18 5.08
N VAL A 36 -10.84 -22.41 5.56
CA VAL A 36 -11.23 -22.81 6.92
C VAL A 36 -10.44 -22.01 7.96
N ARG A 37 -9.12 -21.90 7.82
CA ARG A 37 -8.28 -21.09 8.73
C ARG A 37 -8.72 -19.64 8.74
N ALA A 38 -8.93 -19.05 7.55
CA ALA A 38 -9.38 -17.66 7.42
C ALA A 38 -10.76 -17.46 8.08
N ALA A 39 -11.71 -18.37 7.85
CA ALA A 39 -13.03 -18.30 8.45
C ALA A 39 -12.97 -18.41 9.99
N MET A 40 -12.12 -19.27 10.53
CA MET A 40 -11.94 -19.41 11.98
C MET A 40 -11.27 -18.17 12.59
N ALA A 41 -10.21 -17.66 11.94
CA ALA A 41 -9.48 -16.49 12.40
C ALA A 41 -10.35 -15.21 12.41
N THR A 42 -11.30 -15.12 11.48
CA THR A 42 -12.20 -13.98 11.32
C THR A 42 -13.55 -14.12 12.03
N ALA A 43 -13.84 -15.28 12.62
CA ALA A 43 -15.09 -15.54 13.35
C ALA A 43 -15.21 -14.69 14.64
N SER A 44 -14.09 -14.29 15.24
CA SER A 44 -14.08 -13.41 16.39
C SER A 44 -14.00 -11.94 15.94
N ARG A 45 -14.62 -11.03 16.70
CA ARG A 45 -14.43 -9.58 16.54
C ARG A 45 -13.03 -9.19 17.01
N ALA A 46 -12.02 -9.55 16.25
CA ALA A 46 -10.65 -9.15 16.52
C ALA A 46 -10.35 -7.82 15.84
N PRO A 47 -9.62 -6.90 16.48
CA PRO A 47 -9.16 -5.67 15.85
C PRO A 47 -8.24 -6.02 14.66
N ALA A 48 -8.16 -5.11 13.67
CA ALA A 48 -7.36 -5.27 12.46
C ALA A 48 -5.86 -5.56 12.73
N HIS A 49 -5.37 -5.22 13.93
CA HIS A 49 -3.97 -5.33 14.33
C HIS A 49 -3.84 -6.24 15.57
N ARG A 50 -4.17 -7.51 15.43
CA ARG A 50 -3.99 -8.46 16.53
C ARG A 50 -2.60 -9.10 16.45
N PRO A 51 -1.74 -8.90 17.46
CA PRO A 51 -0.41 -9.51 17.50
C PRO A 51 -0.51 -11.04 17.51
N VAL A 52 0.31 -11.70 16.72
CA VAL A 52 0.41 -13.17 16.71
C VAL A 52 1.60 -13.59 17.56
N GLY A 53 1.37 -13.80 18.87
CA GLY A 53 2.32 -14.43 19.79
C GLY A 53 3.67 -13.72 19.97
N ASP A 54 4.45 -14.21 20.94
CA ASP A 54 5.82 -13.71 21.19
C ASP A 54 6.77 -14.08 20.05
N ARG A 55 7.45 -13.08 19.51
CA ARG A 55 8.51 -13.25 18.51
C ARG A 55 9.84 -13.52 19.22
N ARG A 56 10.42 -14.70 19.05
CA ARG A 56 11.82 -14.93 19.43
C ARG A 56 12.70 -14.27 18.40
N THR A 57 13.38 -13.19 18.78
CA THR A 57 14.32 -12.49 17.92
C THR A 57 15.70 -13.10 17.98
N ARG A 58 16.24 -13.42 16.81
CA ARG A 58 17.70 -13.57 16.64
C ARG A 58 18.25 -12.18 16.35
N THR A 59 19.22 -11.75 17.12
CA THR A 59 19.95 -10.51 16.85
C THR A 59 20.92 -10.73 15.70
N ALA A 60 20.76 -9.97 14.62
CA ALA A 60 21.72 -9.94 13.53
C ALA A 60 22.77 -8.85 13.83
N GLU A 61 24.04 -9.22 13.76
CA GLU A 61 25.17 -8.30 13.94
C GLU A 61 25.65 -7.71 12.61
N ARG A 62 25.29 -8.33 11.50
CA ARG A 62 25.68 -7.93 10.14
C ARG A 62 24.46 -7.71 9.27
N ALA A 63 24.59 -6.79 8.30
CA ALA A 63 23.56 -6.57 7.30
C ALA A 63 23.26 -7.87 6.55
N PRO A 64 21.99 -8.21 6.31
CA PRO A 64 21.65 -9.38 5.50
C PRO A 64 22.18 -9.19 4.08
N GLU A 65 22.67 -10.29 3.50
CA GLU A 65 23.18 -10.27 2.13
C GLU A 65 22.00 -10.13 1.14
N PRO A 66 22.13 -9.27 0.09
CA PRO A 66 21.07 -9.05 -0.90
C PRO A 66 20.54 -10.35 -1.54
N GLU A 67 21.44 -11.31 -1.82
CA GLU A 67 21.06 -12.59 -2.44
C GLU A 67 20.18 -13.46 -1.53
N ARG A 68 20.40 -13.42 -0.21
CA ARG A 68 19.54 -14.12 0.75
C ARG A 68 18.17 -13.46 0.84
N LEU A 69 18.12 -12.12 0.83
CA LEU A 69 16.86 -11.36 0.79
C LEU A 69 16.08 -11.67 -0.49
N LEU A 70 16.77 -11.74 -1.64
CA LEU A 70 16.17 -12.15 -2.91
C LEU A 70 15.62 -13.57 -2.87
N SER A 71 16.37 -14.51 -2.28
CA SER A 71 15.94 -15.90 -2.12
C SER A 71 14.68 -16.00 -1.26
N ALA A 72 14.63 -15.27 -0.14
CA ALA A 72 13.44 -15.19 0.72
C ALA A 72 12.24 -14.55 -0.01
N ALA A 73 12.47 -13.46 -0.77
CA ALA A 73 11.43 -12.84 -1.59
C ALA A 73 10.90 -13.79 -2.69
N ARG A 74 11.77 -14.61 -3.28
CA ARG A 74 11.35 -15.66 -4.24
C ARG A 74 10.42 -16.68 -3.58
N SER A 75 10.73 -17.15 -2.37
CA SER A 75 9.85 -18.09 -1.67
C SER A 75 8.45 -17.51 -1.41
N VAL A 76 8.38 -16.20 -1.12
CA VAL A 76 7.12 -15.48 -0.98
C VAL A 76 6.40 -15.37 -2.34
N GLY A 77 7.14 -15.06 -3.42
CA GLY A 77 6.61 -14.99 -4.78
C GLY A 77 6.05 -16.33 -5.26
N ASP A 78 6.78 -17.42 -5.04
CA ASP A 78 6.35 -18.78 -5.37
C ASP A 78 5.07 -19.16 -4.61
N ARG A 79 4.98 -18.74 -3.35
CA ARG A 79 3.77 -18.92 -2.55
C ARG A 79 2.60 -18.15 -3.13
N LEU A 80 2.77 -16.90 -3.54
CA LEU A 80 1.73 -16.10 -4.21
C LEU A 80 1.30 -16.74 -5.53
N VAL A 81 2.24 -17.23 -6.33
CA VAL A 81 1.94 -17.94 -7.59
C VAL A 81 1.11 -19.19 -7.31
N SER A 82 1.43 -19.94 -6.25
CA SER A 82 0.69 -21.14 -5.85
C SER A 82 -0.72 -20.86 -5.33
N LEU A 83 -0.95 -19.68 -4.75
CA LEU A 83 -2.26 -19.25 -4.23
C LEU A 83 -3.13 -18.57 -5.31
N ALA A 84 -2.62 -18.36 -6.52
CA ALA A 84 -3.35 -17.67 -7.58
C ALA A 84 -4.40 -18.59 -8.21
N TYR A 85 -5.65 -18.17 -8.21
CA TYR A 85 -6.73 -18.79 -8.99
C TYR A 85 -6.64 -18.30 -10.43
N ARG A 86 -6.69 -19.25 -11.36
CA ARG A 86 -6.62 -18.96 -12.79
C ARG A 86 -7.92 -19.37 -13.48
N GLU A 87 -8.52 -18.44 -14.22
CA GLU A 87 -9.68 -18.70 -15.06
C GLU A 87 -9.46 -18.08 -16.44
N GLY A 88 -9.15 -18.92 -17.43
CA GLY A 88 -8.76 -18.47 -18.76
C GLY A 88 -7.52 -17.57 -18.71
N PRO A 89 -7.59 -16.35 -19.29
CA PRO A 89 -6.45 -15.43 -19.30
C PRO A 89 -6.33 -14.57 -18.02
N ARG A 90 -7.09 -14.88 -16.97
CA ARG A 90 -7.18 -14.08 -15.75
C ARG A 90 -6.65 -14.83 -14.55
N SER A 91 -5.99 -14.09 -13.65
CA SER A 91 -5.61 -14.57 -12.33
C SER A 91 -6.15 -13.65 -11.25
N ASN A 92 -6.50 -14.20 -10.10
CA ASN A 92 -6.84 -13.46 -8.88
C ASN A 92 -6.55 -14.35 -7.67
N TRP A 93 -6.69 -13.81 -6.48
CA TRP A 93 -6.52 -14.48 -5.20
C TRP A 93 -7.77 -14.37 -4.36
N ILE A 94 -7.96 -15.30 -3.44
CA ILE A 94 -8.89 -15.14 -2.33
C ILE A 94 -8.15 -14.37 -1.23
N GLY A 95 -8.75 -13.28 -0.80
CA GLY A 95 -8.21 -12.40 0.24
C GLY A 95 -9.15 -12.23 1.41
N LEU A 96 -8.67 -11.46 2.38
CA LEU A 96 -9.42 -10.99 3.54
C LEU A 96 -9.63 -9.48 3.40
N GLU A 97 -10.86 -9.03 3.53
CA GLU A 97 -11.22 -7.62 3.50
C GLU A 97 -11.97 -7.26 4.78
N LEU A 98 -11.52 -6.21 5.45
CA LEU A 98 -12.20 -5.68 6.64
C LEU A 98 -13.27 -4.67 6.20
N LEU A 99 -14.53 -4.99 6.48
CA LEU A 99 -15.69 -4.15 6.17
C LEU A 99 -16.11 -3.36 7.41
N ASP A 100 -16.32 -2.04 7.24
CA ASP A 100 -16.79 -1.12 8.30
C ASP A 100 -15.99 -1.23 9.63
N ASP A 101 -14.71 -1.56 9.55
CA ASP A 101 -13.81 -1.81 10.70
C ASP A 101 -14.35 -2.87 11.70
N ARG A 102 -15.24 -3.74 11.26
CA ARG A 102 -15.98 -4.67 12.14
C ARG A 102 -16.04 -6.11 11.67
N TYR A 103 -16.17 -6.32 10.36
CA TYR A 103 -16.45 -7.65 9.79
C TYR A 103 -15.44 -7.99 8.72
N TRP A 104 -14.92 -9.20 8.78
CA TRP A 104 -14.05 -9.71 7.74
C TRP A 104 -14.86 -10.41 6.66
N ARG A 105 -14.54 -10.09 5.42
CA ARG A 105 -15.05 -10.79 4.24
C ARG A 105 -13.94 -11.63 3.61
N ILE A 106 -14.24 -12.90 3.32
CA ILE A 106 -13.40 -13.77 2.51
C ILE A 106 -13.97 -13.76 1.09
N GLY A 107 -13.15 -13.43 0.10
CA GLY A 107 -13.59 -13.36 -1.28
C GLY A 107 -12.49 -13.01 -2.26
N PRO A 108 -12.83 -12.91 -3.57
CA PRO A 108 -11.88 -12.44 -4.57
C PRO A 108 -11.36 -11.05 -4.20
N MET A 109 -10.06 -10.84 -4.40
CA MET A 109 -9.43 -9.55 -4.10
C MET A 109 -9.94 -8.47 -5.05
N PRO A 110 -10.24 -7.25 -4.54
CA PRO A 110 -10.58 -6.09 -5.36
C PRO A 110 -9.38 -5.59 -6.17
N ALA A 111 -9.54 -4.48 -6.90
CA ALA A 111 -8.50 -3.97 -7.78
C ALA A 111 -7.49 -3.02 -7.10
N ASP A 112 -7.74 -2.57 -5.87
CA ASP A 112 -6.89 -1.59 -5.20
C ASP A 112 -5.48 -2.10 -4.91
N LEU A 113 -4.57 -1.17 -4.59
CA LEU A 113 -3.16 -1.47 -4.31
C LEU A 113 -2.98 -2.10 -2.92
N ALA A 114 -3.72 -1.63 -1.92
CA ALA A 114 -3.50 -2.00 -0.52
C ALA A 114 -3.80 -3.46 -0.22
N GLY A 115 -5.03 -3.88 -0.46
CA GLY A 115 -5.57 -5.21 -0.19
C GLY A 115 -5.98 -5.95 -1.46
N GLY A 116 -5.94 -5.30 -2.62
CA GLY A 116 -6.37 -5.82 -3.90
C GLY A 116 -5.28 -6.55 -4.70
N TYR A 117 -5.67 -7.07 -5.87
CA TYR A 117 -4.79 -7.89 -6.70
C TYR A 117 -3.67 -7.10 -7.41
N THR A 118 -3.79 -5.76 -7.52
CA THR A 118 -2.72 -4.95 -8.15
C THR A 118 -1.45 -4.91 -7.29
N GLY A 119 -1.57 -5.06 -5.96
CA GLY A 119 -0.42 -5.17 -5.06
C GLY A 119 0.44 -6.41 -5.31
N PRO A 120 -0.11 -7.63 -5.25
CA PRO A 120 0.59 -8.85 -5.64
C PRO A 120 1.14 -8.82 -7.07
N ALA A 121 0.38 -8.28 -8.04
CA ALA A 121 0.85 -8.14 -9.42
C ALA A 121 2.10 -7.27 -9.52
N LEU A 122 2.14 -6.12 -8.83
CA LEU A 122 3.30 -5.24 -8.80
C LEU A 122 4.52 -5.91 -8.15
N PHE A 123 4.34 -6.58 -7.01
CA PHE A 123 5.45 -7.33 -6.38
C PHE A 123 6.00 -8.42 -7.30
N LEU A 124 5.14 -9.20 -7.96
CA LEU A 124 5.56 -10.23 -8.91
C LEU A 124 6.29 -9.62 -10.12
N ALA A 125 5.88 -8.44 -10.60
CA ALA A 125 6.58 -7.71 -11.65
C ALA A 125 7.98 -7.25 -11.20
N GLN A 126 8.12 -6.75 -9.96
CA GLN A 126 9.43 -6.42 -9.36
C GLN A 126 10.34 -7.64 -9.27
N LEU A 127 9.78 -8.77 -8.84
CA LEU A 127 10.52 -10.03 -8.74
C LEU A 127 10.94 -10.54 -10.13
N ALA A 128 10.06 -10.45 -11.13
CA ALA A 128 10.39 -10.79 -12.52
C ALA A 128 11.53 -9.92 -13.07
N ALA A 129 11.48 -8.60 -12.86
CA ALA A 129 12.50 -7.66 -13.33
C ALA A 129 13.87 -7.89 -12.65
N LEU A 130 13.89 -8.31 -11.38
CA LEU A 130 15.14 -8.59 -10.66
C LEU A 130 15.73 -9.94 -11.03
N THR A 131 14.91 -10.95 -11.32
CA THR A 131 15.33 -12.35 -11.48
C THR A 131 15.36 -12.83 -12.92
N GLY A 132 14.68 -12.14 -13.84
CA GLY A 132 14.44 -12.60 -15.21
C GLY A 132 13.46 -13.77 -15.33
N ALA A 133 12.77 -14.15 -14.23
CA ALA A 133 11.88 -15.32 -14.22
C ALA A 133 10.51 -14.99 -14.82
N GLY A 134 10.25 -15.45 -16.04
CA GLY A 134 9.06 -15.10 -16.83
C GLY A 134 7.72 -15.52 -16.22
N HIS A 135 7.67 -16.56 -15.41
CA HIS A 135 6.43 -17.01 -14.78
C HIS A 135 5.84 -16.00 -13.80
N TYR A 136 6.67 -15.17 -13.10
CA TYR A 136 6.19 -14.07 -12.28
C TYR A 136 5.55 -12.97 -13.12
N ALA A 137 6.19 -12.62 -14.25
CA ALA A 137 5.65 -11.64 -15.19
C ALA A 137 4.32 -12.10 -15.81
N GLU A 138 4.19 -13.40 -16.11
CA GLU A 138 2.94 -13.99 -16.62
C GLU A 138 1.80 -13.83 -15.61
N VAL A 139 2.02 -14.19 -14.33
CA VAL A 139 0.99 -14.05 -13.30
C VAL A 139 0.66 -12.58 -13.07
N ALA A 140 1.64 -11.69 -13.07
CA ALA A 140 1.40 -10.25 -12.95
C ALA A 140 0.49 -9.72 -14.07
N ARG A 141 0.76 -10.06 -15.33
CA ARG A 141 -0.07 -9.66 -16.48
C ARG A 141 -1.49 -10.22 -16.41
N THR A 142 -1.61 -11.51 -16.13
CA THR A 142 -2.93 -12.16 -16.04
C THR A 142 -3.76 -11.65 -14.86
N ALA A 143 -3.13 -11.23 -13.78
CA ALA A 143 -3.81 -10.57 -12.66
C ALA A 143 -4.33 -9.18 -13.02
N LEU A 144 -3.61 -8.43 -13.86
CA LEU A 144 -4.04 -7.10 -14.31
C LEU A 144 -5.03 -7.13 -15.48
N ALA A 145 -5.23 -8.26 -16.15
CA ALA A 145 -6.13 -8.39 -17.30
C ALA A 145 -7.59 -7.93 -17.07
N PRO A 146 -8.18 -7.97 -15.85
CA PRO A 146 -9.51 -7.42 -15.60
C PRO A 146 -9.58 -5.89 -15.57
N VAL A 147 -8.46 -5.18 -15.39
CA VAL A 147 -8.44 -3.73 -15.14
C VAL A 147 -9.05 -2.91 -16.28
N PRO A 148 -8.77 -3.17 -17.58
CA PRO A 148 -9.40 -2.41 -18.68
C PRO A 148 -10.91 -2.42 -18.60
N GLY A 149 -11.52 -3.58 -18.31
CA GLY A 149 -12.97 -3.69 -18.16
C GLY A 149 -13.52 -2.89 -16.98
N LEU A 150 -12.78 -2.79 -15.87
CA LEU A 150 -13.13 -1.92 -14.75
C LEU A 150 -13.09 -0.43 -15.17
N LEU A 151 -12.00 0.01 -15.83
CA LEU A 151 -11.84 1.40 -16.26
C LEU A 151 -12.90 1.81 -17.28
N ASP A 152 -13.27 0.91 -18.20
CA ASP A 152 -14.34 1.15 -19.17
C ASP A 152 -15.70 1.25 -18.49
N ALA A 153 -15.99 0.40 -17.52
CA ALA A 153 -17.23 0.47 -16.74
C ALA A 153 -17.35 1.78 -15.96
N LEU A 154 -16.25 2.25 -15.34
CA LEU A 154 -16.21 3.53 -14.62
C LEU A 154 -16.34 4.73 -15.56
N ARG A 155 -15.73 4.67 -16.75
CA ARG A 155 -15.89 5.70 -17.79
C ARG A 155 -17.32 5.78 -18.28
N ALA A 156 -18.00 4.64 -18.45
CA ALA A 156 -19.40 4.58 -18.86
C ALA A 156 -20.37 5.05 -17.76
N ARG A 157 -19.99 4.97 -16.50
CA ARG A 157 -20.80 5.35 -15.33
C ARG A 157 -20.02 6.19 -14.32
N PRO A 158 -19.77 7.48 -14.61
CA PRO A 158 -18.99 8.37 -13.73
C PRO A 158 -19.54 8.49 -12.30
N ALA A 159 -20.83 8.22 -12.08
CA ALA A 159 -21.42 8.19 -10.74
C ALA A 159 -20.82 7.11 -9.83
N ASP A 160 -20.24 6.05 -10.41
CA ASP A 160 -19.61 4.96 -9.66
C ASP A 160 -18.14 5.29 -9.25
N LEU A 161 -17.56 6.40 -9.74
CA LEU A 161 -16.19 6.81 -9.39
C LEU A 161 -16.02 7.02 -7.88
N GLY A 162 -17.03 7.60 -7.21
CA GLY A 162 -16.99 7.80 -5.76
C GLY A 162 -16.97 6.51 -4.94
N ALA A 163 -17.45 5.39 -5.52
CA ALA A 163 -17.39 4.09 -4.84
C ALA A 163 -15.97 3.46 -4.87
N VAL A 164 -15.16 3.80 -5.88
CA VAL A 164 -13.77 3.35 -5.97
C VAL A 164 -12.83 4.35 -5.28
N GLY A 165 -13.11 5.65 -5.38
CA GLY A 165 -12.33 6.73 -4.80
C GLY A 165 -11.05 7.06 -5.57
N SER A 166 -10.38 8.14 -5.13
CA SER A 166 -9.17 8.68 -5.75
C SER A 166 -7.87 8.23 -5.07
N GLY A 167 -7.96 7.59 -3.92
CA GLY A 167 -6.84 7.33 -3.04
C GLY A 167 -5.67 6.56 -3.65
N ALA A 168 -4.50 6.76 -3.06
CA ALA A 168 -3.25 6.16 -3.55
C ALA A 168 -3.03 4.71 -3.12
N PHE A 169 -3.84 4.20 -2.20
CA PHE A 169 -3.77 2.80 -1.75
C PHE A 169 -5.10 2.07 -1.96
N SER A 170 -6.22 2.68 -1.59
CA SER A 170 -7.56 2.10 -1.69
C SER A 170 -8.41 2.86 -2.72
N GLY A 171 -7.85 3.10 -3.92
CA GLY A 171 -8.54 3.86 -4.96
C GLY A 171 -7.83 3.81 -6.31
N LEU A 172 -8.33 4.62 -7.24
CA LEU A 172 -7.83 4.71 -8.61
C LEU A 172 -6.38 5.19 -8.70
N GLY A 173 -5.93 6.04 -7.75
CA GLY A 173 -4.54 6.47 -7.68
C GLY A 173 -3.58 5.32 -7.45
N GLY A 174 -3.93 4.39 -6.55
CA GLY A 174 -3.13 3.19 -6.30
C GLY A 174 -3.13 2.21 -7.47
N ILE A 175 -4.28 2.04 -8.13
CA ILE A 175 -4.40 1.23 -9.35
C ILE A 175 -3.49 1.81 -10.44
N ALA A 176 -3.55 3.13 -10.67
CA ALA A 176 -2.76 3.82 -11.68
C ALA A 176 -1.24 3.69 -11.40
N TYR A 177 -0.83 3.87 -10.14
CA TYR A 177 0.56 3.68 -9.72
C TYR A 177 1.05 2.25 -9.98
N ALA A 178 0.27 1.24 -9.56
CA ALA A 178 0.62 -0.17 -9.78
C ALA A 178 0.77 -0.51 -11.26
N LEU A 179 -0.14 0.00 -12.11
CA LEU A 179 -0.08 -0.19 -13.55
C LEU A 179 1.15 0.49 -14.17
N ALA A 180 1.44 1.74 -13.79
CA ALA A 180 2.57 2.50 -14.33
C ALA A 180 3.90 1.81 -13.99
N GLU A 181 4.11 1.42 -12.74
CA GLU A 181 5.30 0.70 -12.32
C GLU A 181 5.40 -0.70 -12.96
N THR A 182 4.29 -1.43 -13.07
CA THR A 182 4.29 -2.74 -13.74
C THR A 182 4.61 -2.62 -15.22
N ALA A 183 4.04 -1.63 -15.92
CA ALA A 183 4.32 -1.36 -17.33
C ALA A 183 5.82 -1.12 -17.57
N ARG A 184 6.43 -0.29 -16.72
CA ARG A 184 7.86 0.02 -16.79
C ARG A 184 8.73 -1.21 -16.48
N LEU A 185 8.39 -1.98 -15.44
CA LEU A 185 9.16 -3.16 -15.03
C LEU A 185 9.12 -4.29 -16.05
N LEU A 186 8.01 -4.44 -16.77
CA LEU A 186 7.79 -5.50 -17.75
C LEU A 186 7.95 -5.04 -19.20
N ASP A 187 8.30 -3.76 -19.42
CA ASP A 187 8.36 -3.12 -20.75
C ASP A 187 7.08 -3.37 -21.57
N ASP A 188 5.91 -3.07 -20.93
CA ASP A 188 4.60 -3.40 -21.45
C ASP A 188 3.78 -2.13 -21.75
N PRO A 189 3.76 -1.64 -22.99
CA PRO A 189 3.07 -0.40 -23.35
C PRO A 189 1.54 -0.51 -23.26
N GLU A 190 0.98 -1.72 -23.31
CA GLU A 190 -0.46 -1.92 -23.16
C GLU A 190 -0.88 -1.62 -21.72
N ILE A 191 -0.17 -2.16 -20.73
CA ILE A 191 -0.37 -1.83 -19.31
C ILE A 191 -0.14 -0.33 -19.07
N GLY A 192 0.84 0.28 -19.76
CA GLY A 192 1.08 1.73 -19.73
C GLY A 192 -0.13 2.56 -20.19
N SER A 193 -0.82 2.10 -21.21
CA SER A 193 -2.05 2.75 -21.67
C SER A 193 -3.18 2.67 -20.65
N TRP A 194 -3.28 1.57 -19.91
CA TRP A 194 -4.24 1.43 -18.82
C TRP A 194 -3.89 2.34 -17.64
N ALA A 195 -2.60 2.51 -17.33
CA ALA A 195 -2.14 3.45 -16.30
C ALA A 195 -2.59 4.89 -16.62
N SER A 196 -2.38 5.36 -17.85
CA SER A 196 -2.86 6.68 -18.29
C SER A 196 -4.37 6.83 -18.16
N ALA A 197 -5.13 5.79 -18.51
CA ALA A 197 -6.59 5.80 -18.35
C ALA A 197 -7.01 5.86 -16.87
N ALA A 198 -6.32 5.11 -15.99
CA ALA A 198 -6.57 5.11 -14.55
C ALA A 198 -6.23 6.47 -13.90
N HIS A 199 -5.14 7.12 -14.31
CA HIS A 199 -4.78 8.46 -13.84
C HIS A 199 -5.86 9.50 -14.16
N ARG A 200 -6.41 9.51 -15.38
CA ARG A 200 -7.52 10.42 -15.74
C ARG A 200 -8.75 10.19 -14.86
N LEU A 201 -9.12 8.94 -14.59
CA LEU A 201 -10.25 8.63 -13.73
C LEU A 201 -9.95 8.95 -12.26
N ALA A 202 -8.71 8.81 -11.80
CA ALA A 202 -8.30 9.23 -10.46
C ALA A 202 -8.46 10.76 -10.28
N GLY A 203 -8.08 11.56 -11.29
CA GLY A 203 -8.30 13.00 -11.30
C GLY A 203 -9.78 13.36 -11.19
N ALA A 204 -10.63 12.76 -12.04
CA ALA A 204 -12.06 12.98 -11.99
C ALA A 204 -12.69 12.56 -10.63
N ALA A 205 -12.25 11.46 -10.05
CA ALA A 205 -12.68 11.02 -8.72
C ALA A 205 -12.24 12.01 -7.63
N ALA A 206 -10.97 12.48 -7.67
CA ALA A 206 -10.41 13.38 -6.67
C ALA A 206 -11.18 14.71 -6.56
N LEU A 207 -11.70 15.21 -7.65
CA LEU A 207 -12.47 16.48 -7.66
C LEU A 207 -13.80 16.37 -6.91
N SER A 208 -14.39 15.17 -6.83
CA SER A 208 -15.66 14.90 -6.14
C SER A 208 -15.49 14.16 -4.80
N GLU A 209 -14.26 13.76 -4.45
CA GLU A 209 -13.93 12.99 -3.24
C GLU A 209 -14.24 13.77 -1.96
N ARG A 210 -14.68 13.09 -0.92
CA ARG A 210 -14.97 13.69 0.40
C ARG A 210 -13.91 13.36 1.43
N GLU A 211 -13.20 12.24 1.26
CA GLU A 211 -12.09 11.86 2.09
C GLU A 211 -10.83 12.65 1.67
N TYR A 212 -10.00 13.05 2.64
CA TYR A 212 -8.83 13.90 2.37
C TYR A 212 -7.49 13.17 2.49
N GLY A 213 -7.46 11.96 3.04
CA GLY A 213 -6.24 11.20 3.30
C GLY A 213 -5.51 10.72 2.05
N VAL A 214 -4.28 10.27 2.24
CA VAL A 214 -3.46 9.63 1.18
C VAL A 214 -4.02 8.26 0.81
N GLY A 215 -4.51 7.51 1.80
CA GLY A 215 -4.96 6.14 1.60
C GLY A 215 -6.11 6.02 0.62
N ALA A 216 -7.22 6.71 0.88
CA ALA A 216 -8.46 6.61 0.12
C ALA A 216 -8.91 7.92 -0.54
N GLY A 217 -8.32 9.08 -0.16
CA GLY A 217 -8.87 10.40 -0.45
C GLY A 217 -8.04 11.28 -1.39
N VAL A 218 -8.37 12.58 -1.34
CA VAL A 218 -7.86 13.64 -2.24
C VAL A 218 -6.34 13.75 -2.22
N ALA A 219 -5.67 13.61 -1.05
CA ALA A 219 -4.22 13.68 -0.97
C ALA A 219 -3.56 12.55 -1.78
N GLY A 220 -4.16 11.34 -1.77
CA GLY A 220 -3.72 10.24 -2.63
C GLY A 220 -3.95 10.52 -4.11
N GLY A 221 -5.11 11.07 -4.46
CA GLY A 221 -5.41 11.53 -5.82
C GLY A 221 -4.41 12.60 -6.30
N LEU A 222 -4.08 13.59 -5.46
CA LEU A 222 -3.07 14.59 -5.76
C LEU A 222 -1.71 13.97 -6.12
N VAL A 223 -1.24 13.01 -5.33
CA VAL A 223 0.06 12.35 -5.59
C VAL A 223 0.03 11.56 -6.89
N ALA A 224 -1.08 10.87 -7.18
CA ALA A 224 -1.26 10.17 -8.46
C ALA A 224 -1.23 11.13 -9.65
N LEU A 225 -1.89 12.29 -9.53
CA LEU A 225 -1.87 13.34 -10.57
C LEU A 225 -0.48 13.93 -10.78
N LEU A 226 0.30 14.14 -9.71
CA LEU A 226 1.69 14.57 -9.83
C LEU A 226 2.55 13.56 -10.60
N ALA A 227 2.37 12.26 -10.33
CA ALA A 227 3.06 11.21 -11.06
C ALA A 227 2.65 11.18 -12.54
N ALA A 228 1.35 11.32 -12.84
CA ALA A 228 0.83 11.39 -14.21
C ALA A 228 1.36 12.63 -14.96
N HIS A 229 1.41 13.79 -14.31
CA HIS A 229 1.94 15.02 -14.90
C HIS A 229 3.42 14.87 -15.31
N ARG A 230 4.23 14.24 -14.46
CA ARG A 230 5.66 13.99 -14.77
C ARG A 230 5.87 13.01 -15.92
N ALA A 231 4.95 12.04 -16.07
CA ALA A 231 5.01 11.05 -17.14
C ALA A 231 4.39 11.53 -18.47
N GLY A 232 3.47 12.50 -18.42
CA GLY A 232 2.71 13.00 -19.56
C GLY A 232 3.40 14.14 -20.30
N GLY A 233 2.78 14.55 -21.43
CA GLY A 233 3.22 15.69 -22.26
C GLY A 233 2.05 16.45 -22.85
N GLY A 234 2.31 17.68 -23.35
CA GLY A 234 1.33 18.48 -24.06
C GLY A 234 0.08 18.83 -23.26
N ASP A 235 -1.10 18.80 -23.91
CA ASP A 235 -2.38 19.20 -23.33
C ASP A 235 -2.82 18.30 -22.16
N GLU A 236 -2.49 17.00 -22.22
CA GLU A 236 -2.82 16.04 -21.14
C GLU A 236 -2.08 16.38 -19.85
N ALA A 237 -0.81 16.75 -19.94
CA ALA A 237 -0.05 17.19 -18.77
C ALA A 237 -0.59 18.47 -18.16
N GLN A 238 -1.09 19.42 -19.01
CA GLN A 238 -1.70 20.66 -18.52
C GLN A 238 -3.03 20.42 -17.83
N GLU A 239 -3.86 19.50 -18.32
CA GLU A 239 -5.13 19.12 -17.69
C GLU A 239 -4.87 18.48 -16.33
N THR A 240 -3.97 17.49 -16.29
CA THR A 240 -3.54 16.80 -15.06
C THR A 240 -3.01 17.80 -14.03
N TRP A 241 -2.25 18.80 -14.46
CA TRP A 241 -1.73 19.86 -13.57
C TRP A 241 -2.84 20.73 -12.99
N ARG A 242 -3.85 21.10 -13.79
CA ARG A 242 -5.02 21.85 -13.29
C ARG A 242 -5.79 21.08 -12.22
N ASP A 243 -5.99 19.79 -12.44
CA ASP A 243 -6.68 18.92 -11.49
C ASP A 243 -5.86 18.75 -10.20
N ALA A 244 -4.53 18.58 -10.31
CA ALA A 244 -3.62 18.52 -9.18
C ALA A 244 -3.69 19.81 -8.33
N ARG A 245 -3.69 20.97 -8.97
CA ARG A 245 -3.82 22.26 -8.29
C ARG A 245 -5.18 22.39 -7.58
N ALA A 246 -6.27 22.00 -8.23
CA ALA A 246 -7.58 22.00 -7.60
C ALA A 246 -7.66 21.09 -6.37
N CYS A 247 -7.01 19.92 -6.41
CA CYS A 247 -6.87 19.05 -5.25
C CYS A 247 -6.05 19.70 -4.12
N ALA A 248 -4.91 20.33 -4.45
CA ALA A 248 -4.07 21.03 -3.48
C ALA A 248 -4.82 22.20 -2.82
N ASP A 249 -5.58 22.98 -3.59
CA ASP A 249 -6.42 24.06 -3.07
C ASP A 249 -7.47 23.55 -2.08
N ARG A 250 -8.11 22.42 -2.37
CA ARG A 250 -9.06 21.80 -1.44
C ARG A 250 -8.38 21.35 -0.16
N LEU A 251 -7.18 20.76 -0.24
CA LEU A 251 -6.43 20.29 0.93
C LEU A 251 -5.98 21.44 1.84
N THR A 252 -5.67 22.63 1.30
CA THR A 252 -5.34 23.80 2.12
C THR A 252 -6.51 24.35 2.92
N ALA A 253 -7.75 24.05 2.53
CA ALA A 253 -8.97 24.49 3.20
C ALA A 253 -9.45 23.55 4.32
N VAL A 254 -8.80 22.39 4.48
CA VAL A 254 -9.18 21.38 5.48
C VAL A 254 -8.44 21.62 6.80
N ASP A 255 -9.15 21.38 7.92
CA ASP A 255 -8.46 21.22 9.20
C ASP A 255 -7.58 19.95 9.13
N PRO A 256 -6.26 20.09 9.19
CA PRO A 256 -5.37 18.94 9.03
C PRO A 256 -5.55 17.87 10.11
N THR A 257 -6.14 18.22 11.27
CA THR A 257 -6.36 17.31 12.39
C THR A 257 -7.67 16.53 12.31
N ALA A 258 -8.58 16.90 11.40
CA ALA A 258 -9.91 16.29 11.28
C ALA A 258 -9.87 14.77 10.99
N GLY A 259 -8.84 14.30 10.24
CA GLY A 259 -8.60 12.88 9.93
C GLY A 259 -7.63 12.18 10.89
N GLY A 260 -7.29 12.80 12.03
CA GLY A 260 -6.24 12.32 12.91
C GLY A 260 -4.85 12.75 12.47
N ARG A 261 -3.81 12.04 12.95
CA ARG A 261 -2.40 12.45 12.77
C ARG A 261 -1.63 11.60 11.78
N GLY A 262 -2.11 10.39 11.49
CA GLY A 262 -1.42 9.38 10.72
C GLY A 262 -1.14 9.74 9.26
N PHE A 263 -0.43 8.84 8.57
CA PHE A 263 -0.05 9.04 7.17
C PHE A 263 -1.24 8.78 6.22
N THR A 264 -1.99 7.70 6.43
CA THR A 264 -3.01 7.32 5.43
C THR A 264 -4.27 8.18 5.48
N THR A 265 -4.68 8.65 6.64
CA THR A 265 -5.95 9.39 6.81
C THR A 265 -5.78 10.79 7.37
N GLY A 266 -4.63 11.10 7.98
CA GLY A 266 -4.44 12.28 8.83
C GLY A 266 -3.46 13.32 8.32
N ALA A 267 -3.09 14.19 9.25
CA ALA A 267 -2.27 15.38 9.03
C ALA A 267 -0.91 15.10 8.38
N ALA A 268 -0.26 13.98 8.73
CA ALA A 268 1.06 13.66 8.17
C ALA A 268 1.00 13.43 6.67
N GLY A 269 0.06 12.63 6.18
CA GLY A 269 -0.08 12.39 4.74
C GLY A 269 -0.57 13.61 3.97
N LEU A 270 -1.48 14.39 4.56
CA LEU A 270 -1.94 15.66 3.98
C LEU A 270 -0.77 16.63 3.82
N GLY A 271 0.04 16.81 4.87
CA GLY A 271 1.20 17.70 4.85
C GLY A 271 2.25 17.25 3.84
N TRP A 272 2.54 15.94 3.78
CA TRP A 272 3.45 15.33 2.82
C TRP A 272 3.00 15.57 1.37
N ALA A 273 1.73 15.35 1.05
CA ALA A 273 1.19 15.58 -0.29
C ALA A 273 1.26 17.05 -0.72
N LEU A 274 0.93 17.99 0.19
CA LEU A 274 1.02 19.43 -0.08
C LEU A 274 2.46 19.88 -0.31
N LEU A 275 3.43 19.37 0.44
CA LEU A 275 4.85 19.74 0.25
C LEU A 275 5.40 19.22 -1.08
N ARG A 276 5.01 18.00 -1.50
CA ARG A 276 5.36 17.49 -2.83
C ARG A 276 4.73 18.31 -3.95
N PHE A 277 3.50 18.77 -3.77
CA PHE A 277 2.87 19.68 -4.73
C PHE A 277 3.54 21.05 -4.74
N ALA A 278 3.90 21.62 -3.59
CA ALA A 278 4.61 22.90 -3.49
C ALA A 278 5.97 22.88 -4.21
N GLU A 279 6.73 21.78 -4.08
CA GLU A 279 7.98 21.55 -4.81
C GLU A 279 7.75 21.52 -6.32
N ALA A 280 6.80 20.70 -6.79
CA ALA A 280 6.46 20.61 -8.20
C ALA A 280 5.95 21.93 -8.79
N GLU A 281 5.18 22.71 -8.01
CA GLU A 281 4.73 24.06 -8.38
C GLU A 281 5.90 25.04 -8.50
N ALA A 282 6.88 24.97 -7.59
CA ALA A 282 8.08 25.79 -7.65
C ALA A 282 8.93 25.44 -8.88
N GLU A 283 9.11 24.15 -9.17
CA GLU A 283 9.83 23.66 -10.37
C GLU A 283 9.17 24.11 -11.66
N ALA A 284 7.83 23.93 -11.79
CA ALA A 284 7.08 24.35 -12.96
C ALA A 284 7.13 25.86 -13.21
N SER A 285 7.35 26.62 -12.16
CA SER A 285 7.32 28.07 -12.14
C SER A 285 8.70 28.73 -12.20
N ALA A 286 9.79 27.97 -12.18
CA ALA A 286 11.16 28.45 -12.25
C ALA A 286 11.55 29.11 -13.60
N GLY A 287 10.59 29.34 -14.49
CA GLY A 287 10.77 30.09 -15.73
C GLY A 287 10.93 31.62 -15.47
N PRO A 288 11.40 32.39 -16.48
CA PRO A 288 11.66 33.83 -16.33
C PRO A 288 10.37 34.65 -16.17
N GLY A 289 9.86 34.79 -14.93
CA GLY A 289 8.62 35.54 -14.68
C GLY A 289 8.20 35.79 -13.23
N GLY A 290 8.89 35.28 -12.22
CA GLY A 290 8.80 35.76 -10.81
C GLY A 290 7.46 35.66 -10.05
N ALA A 291 6.31 35.47 -10.68
CA ALA A 291 5.00 35.44 -10.00
C ALA A 291 4.68 34.10 -9.30
N ALA A 292 5.53 33.14 -9.43
CA ALA A 292 5.34 31.78 -9.04
C ALA A 292 5.75 31.46 -7.59
N ALA A 293 6.56 32.28 -6.98
CA ALA A 293 7.03 32.07 -5.60
C ALA A 293 5.89 32.16 -4.57
N GLU A 294 4.93 33.04 -4.77
CA GLU A 294 3.78 33.21 -3.85
C GLU A 294 2.81 32.02 -3.90
N GLY A 295 2.63 31.42 -5.10
CA GLY A 295 1.73 30.27 -5.29
C GLY A 295 2.19 29.02 -4.54
N SER A 296 3.47 28.66 -4.67
CA SER A 296 4.06 27.49 -4.02
C SER A 296 4.17 27.65 -2.50
N GLU A 297 4.44 28.89 -2.03
CA GLU A 297 4.64 29.18 -0.61
C GLU A 297 3.39 28.89 0.24
N ARG A 298 2.19 29.19 -0.25
CA ARG A 298 0.96 28.87 0.51
C ARG A 298 0.79 27.37 0.75
N TYR A 299 1.12 26.51 -0.25
CA TYR A 299 1.04 25.06 -0.10
C TYR A 299 2.15 24.57 0.83
N ARG A 300 3.34 25.14 0.73
CA ARG A 300 4.46 24.83 1.62
C ARG A 300 4.12 25.15 3.07
N LEU A 301 3.57 26.32 3.37
CA LEU A 301 3.16 26.70 4.71
C LEU A 301 2.05 25.82 5.26
N ALA A 302 1.03 25.50 4.45
CA ALA A 302 -0.04 24.59 4.83
C ALA A 302 0.49 23.18 5.10
N GLY A 303 1.39 22.66 4.25
CA GLY A 303 2.03 21.37 4.41
C GLY A 303 2.86 21.27 5.70
N LEU A 304 3.70 22.25 5.97
CA LEU A 304 4.49 22.32 7.22
C LEU A 304 3.59 22.45 8.46
N SER A 305 2.53 23.23 8.38
CA SER A 305 1.54 23.34 9.46
C SER A 305 0.89 21.99 9.77
N ALA A 306 0.51 21.24 8.74
CA ALA A 306 -0.07 19.91 8.89
C ALA A 306 0.94 18.91 9.50
N LEU A 307 2.20 18.90 9.04
CA LEU A 307 3.23 18.05 9.65
C LEU A 307 3.51 18.41 11.11
N ARG A 308 3.54 19.71 11.46
CA ARG A 308 3.66 20.15 12.85
C ARG A 308 2.47 19.70 13.71
N ALA A 309 1.25 19.77 13.18
CA ALA A 309 0.06 19.22 13.84
C ALA A 309 0.16 17.70 14.05
N ALA A 310 0.70 16.96 13.07
CA ALA A 310 0.92 15.53 13.18
C ALA A 310 1.87 15.15 14.32
N VAL A 311 2.92 15.94 14.59
CA VAL A 311 3.94 15.66 15.61
C VAL A 311 3.67 16.33 16.96
N GLY A 312 2.81 17.35 17.03
CA GLY A 312 2.64 18.25 18.19
C GLY A 312 1.72 17.75 19.31
N GLY A 313 1.07 16.58 19.21
CA GLY A 313 0.21 15.99 20.26
C GLY A 313 0.82 14.73 20.87
N GLU A 314 0.31 14.28 22.00
CA GLU A 314 0.52 12.91 22.49
C GLU A 314 0.05 11.89 21.44
N PRO A 315 0.67 10.70 21.32
CA PRO A 315 0.26 9.70 20.34
C PRO A 315 -1.21 9.34 20.59
N ASP A 316 -2.09 9.78 19.71
CA ASP A 316 -3.47 9.30 19.68
C ASP A 316 -3.44 7.79 19.45
N GLY A 317 -3.93 7.02 20.40
CA GLY A 317 -4.28 5.63 20.16
C GLY A 317 -5.35 5.61 19.06
N GLY A 318 -4.90 5.45 17.80
CA GLY A 318 -5.61 5.63 16.55
C GLY A 318 -7.11 5.38 16.57
N ARG A 319 -7.89 6.45 16.72
CA ARG A 319 -9.33 6.43 16.46
C ARG A 319 -9.51 6.82 14.99
N GLY A 320 -9.81 5.84 14.14
CA GLY A 320 -10.35 6.10 12.85
C GLY A 320 -11.72 6.79 12.94
N PRO A 321 -12.17 7.53 11.93
CA PRO A 321 -13.48 8.17 11.91
C PRO A 321 -14.57 7.08 11.98
N GLY A 322 -15.27 6.98 13.13
CA GLY A 322 -16.36 6.01 13.38
C GLY A 322 -16.35 5.35 14.76
N GLY A 323 -15.30 5.52 15.58
CA GLY A 323 -15.21 4.92 16.90
C GLY A 323 -16.10 5.61 17.94
N HIS A 324 -17.28 5.06 18.22
CA HIS A 324 -18.09 5.42 19.37
C HIS A 324 -17.32 5.11 20.67
N GLY A 325 -17.35 6.09 21.58
CA GLY A 325 -16.63 6.11 22.85
C GLY A 325 -16.75 4.83 23.68
N GLY A 326 -15.67 4.05 23.71
CA GLY A 326 -15.37 3.07 24.73
C GLY A 326 -14.29 3.64 25.65
N ALA A 327 -14.42 3.40 26.95
CA ALA A 327 -13.46 3.80 27.99
C ALA A 327 -12.04 3.29 27.61
N PRO A 328 -10.94 3.97 28.07
CA PRO A 328 -9.58 3.51 27.85
C PRO A 328 -9.45 2.13 28.48
N THR A 329 -9.30 1.12 27.64
CA THR A 329 -8.96 -0.23 28.04
C THR A 329 -7.45 -0.38 27.93
N ASP A 330 -6.87 -0.83 29.01
CA ASP A 330 -5.53 -1.35 29.25
C ASP A 330 -4.58 -1.32 28.03
N ASP A 331 -3.43 -0.63 28.14
CA ASP A 331 -2.36 -0.51 27.14
C ASP A 331 -1.79 -1.90 26.76
N GLY A 332 -2.51 -2.61 25.88
CA GLY A 332 -2.13 -3.94 25.42
C GLY A 332 -1.20 -3.90 24.18
N PRO A 333 -0.56 -5.03 23.84
CA PRO A 333 0.34 -5.13 22.68
C PRO A 333 -0.25 -4.66 21.34
N ALA A 334 -1.57 -4.64 21.20
CA ALA A 334 -2.27 -4.15 20.02
C ALA A 334 -2.20 -2.61 19.86
N ASP A 335 -2.20 -1.87 20.97
CA ASP A 335 -2.09 -0.41 20.95
C ASP A 335 -0.66 0.03 20.66
N GLU A 336 0.34 -0.71 21.14
CA GLU A 336 1.75 -0.49 20.83
C GLU A 336 2.03 -0.73 19.33
N ALA A 337 1.48 -1.80 18.74
CA ALA A 337 1.59 -2.08 17.31
C ALA A 337 0.92 -0.98 16.46
N ARG A 338 -0.22 -0.45 16.89
CA ARG A 338 -0.87 0.70 16.25
C ARG A 338 -0.04 1.97 16.34
N ALA A 339 0.52 2.25 17.53
CA ALA A 339 1.31 3.44 17.77
C ALA A 339 2.58 3.49 16.92
N SER A 340 3.16 2.34 16.56
CA SER A 340 4.34 2.21 15.71
C SER A 340 4.04 2.01 14.22
N ALA A 341 2.78 1.79 13.81
CA ALA A 341 2.39 1.50 12.44
C ALA A 341 2.71 2.63 11.45
N TRP A 342 2.88 2.24 10.17
CA TRP A 342 3.00 3.21 9.08
C TRP A 342 1.68 3.93 8.80
N CYS A 343 0.55 3.23 8.78
CA CYS A 343 -0.73 3.82 8.35
C CYS A 343 -1.20 4.95 9.27
N GLY A 344 -1.17 4.76 10.58
CA GLY A 344 -1.71 5.72 11.56
C GLY A 344 -0.74 6.10 12.68
N GLY A 345 0.40 5.41 12.78
CA GLY A 345 1.34 5.55 13.88
C GLY A 345 2.58 6.38 13.57
N ARG A 346 3.53 6.34 14.49
CA ARG A 346 4.76 7.16 14.46
C ARG A 346 5.65 6.86 13.25
N ALA A 347 5.68 5.62 12.76
CA ALA A 347 6.52 5.26 11.61
C ALA A 347 6.08 6.00 10.33
N GLY A 348 4.79 6.07 10.06
CA GLY A 348 4.27 6.79 8.91
C GLY A 348 4.45 8.31 9.02
N ILE A 349 4.24 8.87 10.23
CA ILE A 349 4.49 10.30 10.48
C ILE A 349 5.98 10.62 10.26
N ALA A 350 6.89 9.78 10.76
CA ALA A 350 8.33 9.97 10.58
C ALA A 350 8.73 9.86 9.10
N LEU A 351 8.23 8.85 8.37
CA LEU A 351 8.45 8.73 6.93
C LEU A 351 7.96 9.95 6.16
N ALA A 352 6.77 10.49 6.51
CA ALA A 352 6.25 11.71 5.89
C ALA A 352 7.18 12.91 6.10
N VAL A 353 7.71 13.09 7.32
CA VAL A 353 8.64 14.19 7.62
C VAL A 353 9.98 13.99 6.89
N LEU A 354 10.51 12.77 6.84
CA LEU A 354 11.81 12.49 6.23
C LEU A 354 11.80 12.64 4.71
N ASP A 355 10.68 12.31 4.06
CA ASP A 355 10.54 12.33 2.59
C ASP A 355 9.96 13.65 2.06
N ALA A 356 9.24 14.43 2.88
CA ALA A 356 8.60 15.65 2.43
C ALA A 356 9.62 16.76 2.13
N PRO A 357 9.57 17.37 0.92
CA PRO A 357 10.49 18.44 0.52
C PRO A 357 10.53 19.60 1.52
N GLY A 358 11.73 20.00 1.98
CA GLY A 358 11.94 21.12 2.89
C GLY A 358 11.46 20.88 4.33
N ALA A 359 10.85 19.75 4.67
CA ALA A 359 10.34 19.51 6.03
C ALA A 359 11.45 19.40 7.07
N LEU A 360 12.62 18.87 6.71
CA LEU A 360 13.77 18.76 7.61
C LEU A 360 14.51 20.09 7.86
N GLU A 361 14.18 21.15 7.12
CA GLU A 361 14.64 22.53 7.40
C GLU A 361 13.95 23.09 8.65
N ASP A 362 12.80 22.53 9.03
CA ASP A 362 12.12 22.83 10.29
C ASP A 362 12.82 22.10 11.45
N PRO A 363 13.48 22.82 12.41
CA PRO A 363 14.23 22.20 13.49
C PRO A 363 13.39 21.32 14.41
N TYR A 364 12.09 21.63 14.57
CA TYR A 364 11.19 20.86 15.40
C TYR A 364 10.84 19.52 14.75
N LEU A 365 10.50 19.53 13.46
CA LEU A 365 10.21 18.31 12.70
C LEU A 365 11.45 17.42 12.59
N ALA A 366 12.62 18.00 12.31
CA ALA A 366 13.89 17.30 12.22
C ALA A 366 14.28 16.64 13.57
N ALA A 367 14.13 17.35 14.69
CA ALA A 367 14.45 16.83 16.01
C ALA A 367 13.46 15.70 16.41
N TRP A 368 12.18 15.87 16.11
CA TRP A 368 11.15 14.88 16.40
C TRP A 368 11.37 13.60 15.58
N SER A 369 11.62 13.72 14.28
CA SER A 369 11.80 12.54 13.41
C SER A 369 13.02 11.72 13.82
N ARG A 370 14.18 12.36 14.11
CA ARG A 370 15.38 11.64 14.58
C ARG A 370 15.14 10.88 15.88
N ARG A 371 14.51 11.55 16.86
CA ARG A 371 14.15 10.89 18.14
C ARG A 371 13.21 9.72 17.91
N THR A 372 12.17 9.88 17.08
CA THR A 372 11.21 8.82 16.79
C THR A 372 11.87 7.63 16.09
N VAL A 373 12.75 7.88 15.13
CA VAL A 373 13.52 6.83 14.44
C VAL A 373 14.38 6.03 15.44
N GLU A 374 15.06 6.73 16.36
CA GLU A 374 15.89 6.09 17.39
C GLU A 374 15.07 5.25 18.37
N GLU A 375 13.91 5.76 18.81
CA GLU A 375 12.98 5.03 19.69
C GLU A 375 12.45 3.78 18.99
N LEU A 376 11.85 3.92 17.80
CA LEU A 376 11.33 2.79 17.01
C LEU A 376 12.43 1.78 16.64
N GLY A 377 13.65 2.27 16.45
CA GLY A 377 14.81 1.42 16.24
C GLY A 377 15.12 0.51 17.44
N ARG A 378 14.93 0.98 18.66
CA ARG A 378 15.20 0.26 19.93
C ARG A 378 14.02 -0.58 20.41
N ASP A 379 12.80 -0.28 19.97
CA ASP A 379 11.59 -0.99 20.37
C ASP A 379 11.65 -2.49 20.10
N ARG A 380 10.76 -3.23 20.75
CA ARG A 380 10.60 -4.66 20.49
C ARG A 380 10.27 -4.91 19.02
N PRO A 381 10.63 -6.08 18.48
CA PRO A 381 10.21 -6.46 17.15
C PRO A 381 8.69 -6.42 16.99
N ALA A 382 8.25 -6.02 15.79
CA ALA A 382 6.84 -6.07 15.45
C ALA A 382 6.27 -7.49 15.50
N ALA A 383 4.99 -7.62 15.73
CA ALA A 383 4.32 -8.91 15.88
C ALA A 383 4.28 -9.73 14.57
N ASP A 384 4.27 -9.02 13.43
CA ASP A 384 4.24 -9.59 12.07
C ASP A 384 5.30 -8.98 11.16
N ASP A 385 5.34 -9.40 9.90
CA ASP A 385 6.36 -8.99 8.93
C ASP A 385 5.83 -7.97 7.89
N SER A 386 4.58 -7.49 8.04
CA SER A 386 3.89 -6.67 7.02
C SER A 386 4.52 -5.27 6.82
N LEU A 387 4.11 -4.61 5.72
CA LEU A 387 4.51 -3.22 5.45
C LEU A 387 3.76 -2.21 6.33
N CYS A 388 2.49 -2.45 6.63
CA CYS A 388 1.65 -1.46 7.31
C CYS A 388 2.03 -1.28 8.78
N HIS A 389 2.23 -2.36 9.52
CA HIS A 389 2.47 -2.35 10.96
C HIS A 389 3.45 -3.43 11.42
N GLY A 390 4.17 -4.05 10.47
CA GLY A 390 5.15 -5.08 10.71
C GLY A 390 6.59 -4.64 10.52
N GLU A 391 7.51 -5.62 10.58
CA GLU A 391 8.95 -5.40 10.47
C GLU A 391 9.37 -4.80 9.13
N ALA A 392 8.70 -5.15 8.01
CA ALA A 392 9.05 -4.61 6.70
C ALA A 392 8.85 -3.09 6.64
N GLY A 393 7.74 -2.56 7.21
CA GLY A 393 7.51 -1.11 7.29
C GLY A 393 8.53 -0.38 8.18
N LEU A 394 8.89 -0.98 9.32
CA LEU A 394 9.94 -0.43 10.18
C LEU A 394 11.33 -0.47 9.52
N CYS A 395 11.65 -1.54 8.77
CA CYS A 395 12.88 -1.59 7.98
C CYS A 395 12.93 -0.50 6.91
N GLU A 396 11.78 -0.15 6.32
CA GLU A 396 11.72 0.94 5.34
C GLU A 396 12.02 2.31 5.97
N LEU A 397 11.43 2.61 7.13
CA LEU A 397 11.74 3.81 7.90
C LEU A 397 13.23 3.89 8.28
N LEU A 398 13.77 2.83 8.88
CA LEU A 398 15.15 2.80 9.37
C LEU A 398 16.19 2.77 8.25
N GLY A 399 15.81 2.36 7.05
CA GLY A 399 16.63 2.39 5.84
C GLY A 399 16.56 3.69 5.06
N HIS A 400 15.80 4.69 5.53
CA HIS A 400 15.65 5.95 4.81
C HIS A 400 16.98 6.75 4.78
N THR A 401 17.31 7.31 3.62
CA THR A 401 18.61 7.99 3.39
C THR A 401 18.84 9.22 4.25
N ALA A 402 17.77 9.87 4.70
CA ALA A 402 17.86 11.05 5.59
C ALA A 402 18.26 10.72 7.04
N VAL A 403 18.32 9.43 7.42
CA VAL A 403 18.67 8.98 8.78
C VAL A 403 19.74 7.89 8.76
N PRO A 404 20.95 8.16 8.20
CA PRO A 404 22.02 7.17 8.09
C PRO A 404 22.48 6.62 9.45
N GLU A 405 22.28 7.37 10.52
CA GLU A 405 22.55 6.96 11.91
C GLU A 405 21.66 5.79 12.38
N ALA A 406 20.51 5.58 11.75
CA ALA A 406 19.63 4.43 12.04
C ALA A 406 20.14 3.09 11.48
N ARG A 407 21.22 3.09 10.70
CA ARG A 407 21.80 1.90 10.07
C ARG A 407 22.02 0.69 11.00
N PRO A 408 22.50 0.84 12.25
CA PRO A 408 22.63 -0.30 13.18
C PRO A 408 21.28 -0.93 13.54
N HIS A 409 20.24 -0.10 13.71
CA HIS A 409 18.88 -0.58 13.97
C HIS A 409 18.31 -1.30 12.75
N TRP A 410 18.51 -0.74 11.56
CA TRP A 410 18.12 -1.36 10.30
C TRP A 410 18.75 -2.76 10.13
N ILE A 411 20.07 -2.89 10.36
CA ILE A 411 20.79 -4.18 10.26
C ILE A 411 20.13 -5.24 11.14
N ARG A 412 19.87 -4.89 12.39
CA ARG A 412 19.26 -5.81 13.36
C ARG A 412 17.86 -6.26 12.92
N ARG A 413 17.01 -5.30 12.50
CA ARG A 413 15.62 -5.58 12.11
C ARG A 413 15.52 -6.28 10.76
N ALA A 414 16.26 -5.86 9.76
CA ALA A 414 16.28 -6.52 8.46
C ALA A 414 16.82 -7.96 8.57
N GLY A 415 17.82 -8.18 9.42
CA GLY A 415 18.29 -9.53 9.74
C GLY A 415 17.28 -10.39 10.48
N ALA A 416 16.50 -9.79 11.39
CA ALA A 416 15.42 -10.50 12.10
C ALA A 416 14.25 -10.83 11.16
N LEU A 417 13.89 -9.91 10.25
CA LEU A 417 12.89 -10.14 9.21
C LEU A 417 13.29 -11.31 8.31
N LEU A 418 14.52 -11.29 7.79
CA LEU A 418 15.04 -12.38 6.96
C LEU A 418 15.01 -13.72 7.69
N ALA A 419 15.51 -13.78 8.92
CA ALA A 419 15.52 -15.01 9.73
C ALA A 419 14.09 -15.51 9.99
N SER A 420 13.12 -14.62 10.26
CA SER A 420 11.71 -15.00 10.43
C SER A 420 11.17 -15.68 9.18
N VAL A 421 11.39 -15.08 8.02
CA VAL A 421 10.89 -15.63 6.74
C VAL A 421 11.55 -16.97 6.41
N GLU A 422 12.87 -17.13 6.65
CA GLU A 422 13.60 -18.37 6.40
C GLU A 422 13.20 -19.51 7.35
N GLU A 423 12.93 -19.21 8.63
CA GLU A 423 12.67 -20.23 9.66
C GLU A 423 11.19 -20.63 9.73
N THR A 424 10.28 -19.67 9.60
CA THR A 424 8.84 -19.90 9.84
C THR A 424 7.93 -19.54 8.67
N GLY A 425 8.50 -18.99 7.60
CA GLY A 425 7.76 -18.37 6.52
C GLY A 425 7.30 -16.95 6.86
N ALA A 426 6.86 -16.21 5.84
CA ALA A 426 6.37 -14.84 5.97
C ALA A 426 5.11 -14.77 6.85
N ARG A 427 5.14 -13.92 7.87
CA ARG A 427 4.05 -13.73 8.85
C ARG A 427 3.21 -12.52 8.44
N SER A 428 2.06 -12.77 7.86
CA SER A 428 1.07 -11.77 7.48
C SER A 428 0.53 -11.02 8.70
N GLY A 429 0.19 -9.74 8.54
CA GLY A 429 -0.55 -8.94 9.53
C GLY A 429 -2.07 -9.19 9.53
N ALA A 430 -2.56 -10.19 8.80
CA ALA A 430 -3.95 -10.63 8.86
C ALA A 430 -4.25 -11.36 10.18
N PRO A 431 -5.53 -11.49 10.58
CA PRO A 431 -5.92 -12.19 11.78
C PRO A 431 -5.28 -13.58 11.89
N ASP A 432 -4.75 -13.90 13.06
CA ASP A 432 -4.04 -15.15 13.38
C ASP A 432 -2.91 -15.52 12.38
N GLY A 433 -2.37 -14.51 11.68
CA GLY A 433 -1.29 -14.69 10.71
C GLY A 433 -1.69 -15.51 9.47
N VAL A 434 -2.97 -15.55 9.12
CA VAL A 434 -3.45 -16.21 7.90
C VAL A 434 -2.70 -15.64 6.70
N PRO A 435 -2.07 -16.46 5.85
CA PRO A 435 -1.35 -15.98 4.68
C PRO A 435 -2.28 -15.21 3.73
N HIS A 436 -2.24 -13.89 3.80
CA HIS A 436 -3.04 -12.99 2.97
C HIS A 436 -2.19 -12.48 1.80
N PRO A 437 -2.67 -12.53 0.53
CA PRO A 437 -1.87 -12.15 -0.62
C PRO A 437 -1.56 -10.65 -0.73
N GLY A 438 -2.39 -9.77 -0.14
CA GLY A 438 -2.34 -8.31 -0.28
C GLY A 438 -1.00 -7.64 0.01
N LEU A 439 -0.89 -6.35 -0.33
CA LEU A 439 0.35 -5.58 -0.22
C LEU A 439 0.58 -5.07 1.22
N LEU A 440 -0.34 -4.32 1.79
CA LEU A 440 -0.05 -3.61 3.05
C LEU A 440 0.09 -4.55 4.24
N THR A 441 -0.77 -5.56 4.35
CA THR A 441 -0.80 -6.49 5.49
C THR A 441 -0.38 -7.92 5.11
N GLY A 442 -0.12 -8.18 3.83
CA GLY A 442 0.04 -9.53 3.31
C GLY A 442 1.41 -9.85 2.74
N LEU A 443 1.43 -11.00 2.05
CA LEU A 443 2.64 -11.61 1.50
C LEU A 443 3.34 -10.71 0.47
N ALA A 444 2.58 -10.03 -0.41
CA ALA A 444 3.18 -9.17 -1.43
C ALA A 444 4.01 -8.05 -0.83
N GLY A 445 3.53 -7.43 0.27
CA GLY A 445 4.28 -6.39 0.96
C GLY A 445 5.51 -6.90 1.69
N ILE A 446 5.42 -8.09 2.29
CA ILE A 446 6.59 -8.72 2.92
C ILE A 446 7.67 -9.01 1.87
N GLY A 447 7.27 -9.60 0.73
CA GLY A 447 8.15 -9.84 -0.39
C GLY A 447 8.78 -8.57 -0.94
N HIS A 448 7.98 -7.50 -1.13
CA HIS A 448 8.48 -6.19 -1.51
C HIS A 448 9.50 -5.63 -0.50
N GLY A 449 9.20 -5.68 0.81
CA GLY A 449 10.11 -5.22 1.86
C GLY A 449 11.46 -5.93 1.84
N LEU A 450 11.47 -7.25 1.58
CA LEU A 450 12.70 -8.02 1.39
C LEU A 450 13.49 -7.57 0.15
N LEU A 451 12.80 -7.35 -1.00
CA LEU A 451 13.45 -6.84 -2.21
C LEU A 451 14.04 -5.44 -1.99
N ARG A 452 13.28 -4.55 -1.36
CA ARG A 452 13.76 -3.19 -1.08
C ARG A 452 14.93 -3.18 -0.11
N ALA A 453 14.92 -4.02 0.91
CA ALA A 453 16.05 -4.15 1.84
C ALA A 453 17.33 -4.61 1.14
N GLY A 454 17.23 -5.45 0.11
CA GLY A 454 18.36 -5.95 -0.66
C GLY A 454 18.79 -5.06 -1.84
N PHE A 455 17.84 -4.37 -2.46
CA PHE A 455 18.04 -3.65 -3.72
C PHE A 455 17.36 -2.28 -3.72
N PRO A 456 17.67 -1.38 -2.76
CA PRO A 456 16.98 -0.10 -2.60
C PRO A 456 17.06 0.82 -3.82
N GLU A 457 18.14 0.73 -4.61
CA GLU A 457 18.32 1.52 -5.84
C GLU A 457 17.44 1.05 -7.02
N ARG A 458 16.93 -0.19 -6.95
CA ARG A 458 16.11 -0.80 -8.02
C ARG A 458 14.66 -0.98 -7.63
N VAL A 459 14.37 -0.99 -6.34
CA VAL A 459 13.04 -1.21 -5.77
C VAL A 459 12.66 0.01 -4.94
N PRO A 460 11.87 0.94 -5.50
CA PRO A 460 11.48 2.18 -4.82
C PRO A 460 10.53 1.93 -3.66
N SER A 461 10.38 2.93 -2.79
CA SER A 461 9.43 2.88 -1.69
C SER A 461 7.98 2.85 -2.17
N LEU A 462 7.27 1.76 -1.92
CA LEU A 462 5.83 1.70 -2.14
C LEU A 462 5.06 2.51 -1.09
N LEU A 463 5.55 2.58 0.14
CA LEU A 463 4.92 3.34 1.21
C LEU A 463 4.92 4.86 0.95
N LEU A 464 5.87 5.33 0.15
CA LEU A 464 6.01 6.72 -0.28
C LEU A 464 5.64 6.92 -1.76
N LEU A 465 5.10 5.91 -2.43
CA LEU A 465 4.70 5.96 -3.85
C LEU A 465 5.82 6.50 -4.76
N GLN A 466 7.07 6.12 -4.44
CA GLN A 466 8.21 6.47 -5.26
C GLN A 466 8.20 5.67 -6.56
N THR A 467 8.67 6.28 -7.65
CA THR A 467 8.84 5.62 -8.94
C THR A 467 10.30 5.25 -9.12
N SER A 468 10.55 4.15 -9.82
CA SER A 468 11.92 3.79 -10.21
C SER A 468 12.43 4.76 -11.27
N CYS A 469 13.71 5.14 -11.18
CA CYS A 469 14.38 5.97 -12.16
C CYS A 469 14.65 5.21 -13.46
#